data_7753d2bab36aef98538ed7ac71064fb1
#
_entry.id   7753d2bab36aef98538ed7ac71064fb1
#
_cell.length_a   1.000
_cell.length_b   1.000
_cell.length_c   1.000
_cell.angle_alpha   90.00
_cell.angle_beta   90.00
_cell.angle_gamma   90.00
#
_symmetry.space_group_name_H-M   'P 1'
#
loop_
_entity.id
_entity.type
_entity.pdbx_description
1 polymer ?
#
loop_
_entity_poly.entity_id
_entity_poly.type
_entity_poly.pdbx_seq_one_letter_code
_entity_poly.pdbx_strand_id
1 'polypeptide(L)'
;LKRYFPNQGFCILGDALYACKSVMDICRDYKWEYILTFKEGSMPRIYENINSAMHRTLQYGLLKQDSRENEVDSYGLLTWVDGRETVYEDGEGVNFRVVRMSCWGVGEDSYNGEFCTSFEVSSFERAKQVMNYGRRRWNIENGFKVEKYGGFGLEHTFCNDDKAGKNYHVLMQIAYALWQVFEQGMLV
;
A
#
# COMPACT_ATOMS: atom_id res chain seq x y z
N LEU A 1 12.38 -10.20 -9.22
CA LEU A 1 11.09 -10.93 -9.27
C LEU A 1 10.85 -11.52 -10.64
N LYS A 2 10.82 -10.75 -11.74
CA LYS A 2 10.50 -11.24 -13.09
C LYS A 2 11.39 -12.41 -13.56
N ARG A 3 12.67 -12.41 -13.17
CA ARG A 3 13.60 -13.51 -13.49
C ARG A 3 13.19 -14.84 -12.85
N TYR A 4 12.65 -14.80 -11.63
CA TYR A 4 12.27 -16.01 -10.88
C TYR A 4 10.82 -16.44 -11.13
N PHE A 5 9.97 -15.49 -11.49
CA PHE A 5 8.54 -15.69 -11.70
C PHE A 5 8.10 -15.04 -13.02
N PRO A 6 8.55 -15.56 -14.17
CA PRO A 6 8.38 -14.90 -15.47
C PRO A 6 6.91 -14.74 -15.89
N ASN A 7 6.04 -15.64 -15.46
CA ASN A 7 4.62 -15.69 -15.84
C ASN A 7 3.68 -15.15 -14.74
N GLN A 8 4.25 -14.74 -13.59
CA GLN A 8 3.45 -14.25 -12.48
C GLN A 8 3.14 -12.75 -12.65
N GLY A 9 1.88 -12.39 -12.46
CA GLY A 9 1.47 -11.00 -12.25
C GLY A 9 1.78 -10.56 -10.82
N PHE A 10 2.19 -9.32 -10.65
CA PHE A 10 2.46 -8.72 -9.34
C PHE A 10 1.70 -7.43 -9.18
N CYS A 11 1.31 -7.13 -7.94
CA CYS A 11 0.89 -5.82 -7.53
C CYS A 11 1.90 -5.28 -6.51
N ILE A 12 2.54 -4.18 -6.81
CA ILE A 12 3.54 -3.54 -5.97
C ILE A 12 2.82 -2.62 -4.98
N LEU A 13 2.99 -2.89 -3.70
CA LEU A 13 2.54 -2.00 -2.64
C LEU A 13 3.74 -1.19 -2.16
N GLY A 14 3.66 0.13 -2.22
CA GLY A 14 4.79 1.00 -1.92
C GLY A 14 4.42 2.20 -1.07
N ASP A 15 5.43 2.77 -0.44
CA ASP A 15 5.38 4.04 0.27
C ASP A 15 5.36 5.21 -0.72
N ALA A 16 5.10 6.41 -0.21
CA ALA A 16 5.09 7.67 -0.97
C ALA A 16 6.41 7.97 -1.69
N LEU A 17 7.54 7.46 -1.19
CA LEU A 17 8.84 7.56 -1.87
C LEU A 17 8.87 6.84 -3.22
N TYR A 18 8.05 5.81 -3.38
CA TYR A 18 7.92 5.04 -4.63
C TYR A 18 6.87 5.59 -5.56
N ALA A 19 6.08 6.58 -5.13
CA ALA A 19 5.10 7.26 -5.97
C ALA A 19 5.80 8.24 -6.91
N CYS A 20 6.48 7.71 -7.91
CA CYS A 20 7.22 8.45 -8.92
C CYS A 20 7.14 7.77 -10.29
N LYS A 21 7.36 8.56 -11.35
CA LYS A 21 7.30 8.09 -12.75
C LYS A 21 8.14 6.85 -13.00
N SER A 22 9.38 6.82 -12.51
CA SER A 22 10.31 5.70 -12.75
C SER A 22 9.77 4.35 -12.25
N VAL A 23 9.12 4.32 -11.09
CA VAL A 23 8.52 3.10 -10.54
C VAL A 23 7.29 2.69 -11.34
N MET A 24 6.46 3.66 -11.73
CA MET A 24 5.27 3.41 -12.54
C MET A 24 5.63 2.89 -13.93
N ASP A 25 6.67 3.43 -14.56
CA ASP A 25 7.20 2.97 -15.85
C ASP A 25 7.70 1.54 -15.75
N ILE A 26 8.45 1.19 -14.72
CA ILE A 26 8.89 -0.20 -14.47
C ILE A 26 7.68 -1.13 -14.33
N CYS A 27 6.67 -0.74 -13.56
CA CYS A 27 5.46 -1.55 -13.42
C CYS A 27 4.76 -1.73 -14.77
N ARG A 28 4.63 -0.67 -15.56
CA ARG A 28 4.06 -0.71 -16.91
C ARG A 28 4.83 -1.66 -17.83
N ASP A 29 6.15 -1.55 -17.87
CA ASP A 29 7.01 -2.35 -18.74
C ASP A 29 6.96 -3.85 -18.43
N TYR A 30 6.81 -4.18 -17.15
CA TYR A 30 6.65 -5.55 -16.68
C TYR A 30 5.21 -6.04 -16.62
N LYS A 31 4.24 -5.19 -16.98
CA LYS A 31 2.80 -5.47 -16.86
C LYS A 31 2.41 -5.84 -15.41
N TRP A 32 2.97 -5.12 -14.47
CA TRP A 32 2.65 -5.22 -13.05
C TRP A 32 1.70 -4.10 -12.66
N GLU A 33 0.85 -4.38 -11.70
CA GLU A 33 0.00 -3.38 -11.08
C GLU A 33 0.71 -2.73 -9.90
N TYR A 34 0.25 -1.56 -9.51
CA TYR A 34 0.75 -0.90 -8.31
C TYR A 34 -0.36 -0.22 -7.51
N ILE A 35 -0.14 -0.12 -6.20
CA ILE A 35 -0.87 0.73 -5.27
C ILE A 35 0.18 1.39 -4.38
N LEU A 36 0.36 2.69 -4.52
CA LEU A 36 1.41 3.44 -3.84
C LEU A 36 0.76 4.52 -2.98
N THR A 37 1.28 4.72 -1.76
CA THR A 37 0.86 5.85 -0.93
C THR A 37 1.11 7.14 -1.70
N PHE A 38 0.11 8.01 -1.79
CA PHE A 38 0.19 9.27 -2.50
C PHE A 38 0.12 10.43 -1.53
N LYS A 39 0.99 11.41 -1.70
CA LYS A 39 1.07 12.61 -0.87
C LYS A 39 1.40 13.82 -1.72
N GLU A 40 1.04 14.99 -1.26
CA GLU A 40 1.29 16.27 -1.92
C GLU A 40 2.73 16.44 -2.44
N GLY A 41 3.71 16.05 -1.65
CA GLY A 41 5.13 16.16 -2.04
C GLY A 41 5.63 15.12 -3.04
N SER A 42 4.85 14.08 -3.39
CA SER A 42 5.32 13.00 -4.27
C SER A 42 5.39 13.44 -5.73
N MET A 43 4.34 14.04 -6.25
CA MET A 43 4.22 14.55 -7.62
C MET A 43 3.31 15.78 -7.61
N PRO A 44 3.84 16.98 -7.32
CA PRO A 44 3.04 18.17 -7.02
C PRO A 44 2.05 18.54 -8.13
N ARG A 45 2.49 18.54 -9.39
CA ARG A 45 1.63 18.87 -10.53
C ARG A 45 0.47 17.88 -10.70
N ILE A 46 0.74 16.60 -10.56
CA ILE A 46 -0.29 15.57 -10.61
C ILE A 46 -1.25 15.73 -9.43
N TYR A 47 -0.72 15.99 -8.24
CA TYR A 47 -1.52 16.19 -7.04
C TYR A 47 -2.51 17.34 -7.17
N GLU A 48 -2.09 18.49 -7.71
CA GLU A 48 -2.94 19.63 -7.99
C GLU A 48 -4.03 19.30 -9.04
N ASN A 49 -3.66 18.62 -10.12
CA ASN A 49 -4.59 18.19 -11.15
C ASN A 49 -5.66 17.24 -10.59
N ILE A 50 -5.24 16.27 -9.77
CA ILE A 50 -6.16 15.33 -9.12
C ILE A 50 -7.10 16.03 -8.15
N ASN A 51 -6.60 16.93 -7.32
CA ASN A 51 -7.44 17.71 -6.42
C ASN A 51 -8.47 18.53 -7.19
N SER A 52 -8.06 19.19 -8.28
CA SER A 52 -8.96 19.94 -9.15
C SER A 52 -10.02 19.03 -9.82
N ALA A 53 -9.64 17.82 -10.20
CA ALA A 53 -10.55 16.83 -10.76
C ALA A 53 -11.51 16.27 -9.69
N MET A 54 -11.05 16.01 -8.49
CA MET A 54 -11.89 15.58 -7.37
C MET A 54 -12.98 16.59 -7.02
N HIS A 55 -12.67 17.87 -7.09
CA HIS A 55 -13.68 18.93 -6.87
C HIS A 55 -14.77 18.98 -7.95
N ARG A 56 -14.46 18.53 -9.17
CA ARG A 56 -15.39 18.58 -10.33
C ARG A 56 -16.19 17.30 -10.52
N THR A 57 -15.60 16.15 -10.20
CA THR A 57 -16.19 14.83 -10.44
C THR A 57 -16.12 13.98 -9.16
N LEU A 58 -16.85 14.40 -8.13
CA LEU A 58 -16.83 13.67 -6.85
C LEU A 58 -17.59 12.36 -6.98
N GLN A 59 -16.86 11.27 -7.13
CA GLN A 59 -17.38 9.93 -6.88
C GLN A 59 -17.07 9.58 -5.43
N TYR A 60 -18.08 9.24 -4.64
CA TYR A 60 -17.91 8.96 -3.22
C TYR A 60 -18.81 7.82 -2.74
N GLY A 61 -18.42 7.21 -1.64
CA GLY A 61 -19.22 6.24 -0.93
C GLY A 61 -18.89 6.26 0.55
N LEU A 62 -19.89 5.95 1.36
CA LEU A 62 -19.76 5.85 2.81
C LEU A 62 -19.34 4.42 3.19
N LEU A 63 -18.29 4.32 4.01
CA LEU A 63 -17.87 3.10 4.66
C LEU A 63 -18.41 3.11 6.08
N LYS A 64 -19.13 2.06 6.46
CA LYS A 64 -19.41 1.75 7.85
C LYS A 64 -18.46 0.65 8.28
N GLN A 65 -17.69 0.87 9.32
CA GLN A 65 -16.82 -0.12 9.90
C GLN A 65 -17.43 -0.59 11.23
N ASP A 66 -17.94 -1.82 11.26
CA ASP A 66 -18.34 -2.47 12.51
C ASP A 66 -17.09 -2.89 13.27
N SER A 67 -16.84 -2.28 14.41
CA SER A 67 -15.89 -2.84 15.37
C SER A 67 -16.64 -3.85 16.25
N ARG A 68 -16.26 -5.12 16.16
CA ARG A 68 -16.92 -6.20 16.91
C ARG A 68 -16.72 -6.14 18.42
N GLU A 69 -15.84 -5.28 18.92
CA GLU A 69 -15.45 -5.27 20.36
C GLU A 69 -15.90 -4.03 21.13
N ASN A 70 -16.19 -2.92 20.48
CA ASN A 70 -16.71 -1.71 21.13
C ASN A 70 -17.74 -1.10 20.20
N GLU A 71 -18.96 -0.92 20.64
CA GLU A 71 -20.12 -0.36 19.94
C GLU A 71 -19.91 1.04 19.30
N VAL A 72 -18.74 1.30 18.78
CA VAL A 72 -18.37 2.58 18.16
C VAL A 72 -18.37 2.41 16.66
N ASP A 73 -19.43 2.88 16.04
CA ASP A 73 -19.50 3.01 14.59
C ASP A 73 -18.47 4.03 14.11
N SER A 74 -17.44 3.59 13.39
CA SER A 74 -16.59 4.50 12.64
C SER A 74 -17.11 4.63 11.21
N TYR A 75 -17.15 5.85 10.72
CA TYR A 75 -17.59 6.17 9.38
C TYR A 75 -16.40 6.65 8.56
N GLY A 76 -16.37 6.30 7.30
CA GLY A 76 -15.35 6.76 6.38
C GLY A 76 -15.97 7.26 5.08
N LEU A 77 -15.43 8.34 4.56
CA LEU A 77 -15.72 8.81 3.22
C LEU A 77 -14.63 8.30 2.28
N LEU A 78 -15.01 7.49 1.32
CA LEU A 78 -14.14 7.05 0.25
C LEU A 78 -14.44 7.88 -0.99
N THR A 79 -13.45 8.55 -1.50
CA THR A 79 -13.52 9.32 -2.75
C THR A 79 -12.51 8.79 -3.74
N TRP A 80 -12.83 8.82 -5.03
CA TRP A 80 -11.89 8.39 -6.06
C TRP A 80 -12.03 9.20 -7.32
N VAL A 81 -10.94 9.25 -8.07
CA VAL A 81 -10.85 9.92 -9.36
C VAL A 81 -10.17 9.00 -10.36
N ASP A 82 -10.76 8.90 -11.55
CA ASP A 82 -10.12 8.32 -12.72
C ASP A 82 -9.38 9.44 -13.48
N GLY A 83 -8.06 9.48 -13.29
CA GLY A 83 -7.20 10.53 -13.85
C GLY A 83 -6.76 10.27 -15.28
N ARG A 84 -7.66 9.87 -16.17
CA ARG A 84 -7.33 9.52 -17.58
C ARG A 84 -6.64 10.60 -18.38
N GLU A 85 -6.75 11.86 -17.94
CA GLU A 85 -6.17 13.01 -18.62
C GLU A 85 -5.00 13.64 -17.85
N THR A 86 -4.43 12.88 -16.91
CA THR A 86 -3.34 13.38 -16.09
C THR A 86 -2.02 13.29 -16.86
N VAL A 87 -1.18 14.31 -16.72
CA VAL A 87 0.11 14.44 -17.41
C VAL A 87 1.20 14.60 -16.39
N TYR A 88 2.32 13.89 -16.56
CA TYR A 88 3.52 14.11 -15.77
C TYR A 88 4.11 15.52 -15.98
N GLU A 89 5.05 15.90 -15.13
CA GLU A 89 5.74 17.20 -15.23
C GLU A 89 6.52 17.38 -16.52
N ASP A 90 6.98 16.28 -17.13
CA ASP A 90 7.62 16.26 -18.46
C ASP A 90 6.65 16.32 -19.65
N GLY A 91 5.33 16.37 -19.38
CA GLY A 91 4.30 16.44 -20.40
C GLY A 91 3.82 15.09 -20.92
N GLU A 92 4.41 13.98 -20.47
CA GLU A 92 3.96 12.64 -20.87
C GLU A 92 2.65 12.27 -20.16
N GLY A 93 1.68 11.78 -20.95
CA GLY A 93 0.39 11.35 -20.42
C GLY A 93 0.48 10.11 -19.57
N VAL A 94 -0.26 10.07 -18.48
CA VAL A 94 -0.32 8.92 -17.57
C VAL A 94 -1.76 8.59 -17.19
N ASN A 95 -2.09 7.31 -17.23
CA ASN A 95 -3.31 6.80 -16.64
C ASN A 95 -3.11 6.64 -15.14
N PHE A 96 -3.60 7.62 -14.40
CA PHE A 96 -3.33 7.75 -12.98
C PHE A 96 -4.66 7.87 -12.23
N ARG A 97 -4.87 6.99 -11.27
CA ARG A 97 -6.09 6.98 -10.48
C ARG A 97 -5.74 7.13 -9.02
N VAL A 98 -6.56 7.87 -8.32
CA VAL A 98 -6.38 8.11 -6.89
C VAL A 98 -7.63 7.70 -6.15
N VAL A 99 -7.41 7.02 -5.04
CA VAL A 99 -8.43 6.69 -4.04
C VAL A 99 -8.02 7.34 -2.74
N ARG A 100 -8.90 8.14 -2.17
CA ARG A 100 -8.72 8.83 -0.89
C ARG A 100 -9.75 8.35 0.11
N MET A 101 -9.31 8.06 1.33
CA MET A 101 -10.18 7.73 2.44
C MET A 101 -9.97 8.72 3.56
N SER A 102 -11.07 9.29 4.04
CA SER A 102 -11.12 10.11 5.24
C SER A 102 -12.07 9.43 6.22
N CYS A 103 -11.56 9.03 7.38
CA CYS A 103 -12.34 8.42 8.43
C CYS A 103 -12.64 9.42 9.54
N TRP A 104 -13.85 9.34 10.08
CA TRP A 104 -14.25 10.05 11.30
C TRP A 104 -15.08 9.08 12.17
N GLY A 105 -14.96 9.21 13.47
CA GLY A 105 -15.66 8.35 14.43
C GLY A 105 -15.26 8.69 15.85
N VAL A 106 -15.90 8.06 16.81
CA VAL A 106 -15.55 8.18 18.22
C VAL A 106 -14.43 7.19 18.51
N GLY A 107 -13.18 7.68 18.54
CA GLY A 107 -12.00 6.84 18.84
C GLY A 107 -10.72 7.37 18.17
N GLU A 108 -9.57 6.91 18.63
CA GLU A 108 -8.25 7.36 18.16
C GLU A 108 -7.87 6.84 16.76
N ASP A 109 -8.66 5.95 16.16
CA ASP A 109 -8.35 5.27 14.90
C ASP A 109 -8.88 5.99 13.65
N SER A 110 -8.83 7.33 13.62
CA SER A 110 -9.11 8.05 12.40
C SER A 110 -7.98 7.82 11.38
N TYR A 111 -8.21 6.96 10.39
CA TYR A 111 -7.27 6.73 9.31
C TYR A 111 -7.61 7.59 8.11
N ASN A 112 -6.68 8.48 7.75
CA ASN A 112 -6.72 9.21 6.50
C ASN A 112 -5.64 8.66 5.58
N GLY A 113 -6.04 8.14 4.43
CA GLY A 113 -5.11 7.55 3.47
C GLY A 113 -5.42 7.94 2.05
N GLU A 114 -4.38 8.12 1.27
CA GLU A 114 -4.48 8.40 -0.14
C GLU A 114 -3.53 7.49 -0.91
N PHE A 115 -4.05 6.82 -1.94
CA PHE A 115 -3.29 5.89 -2.77
C PHE A 115 -3.48 6.21 -4.24
N CYS A 116 -2.38 6.18 -4.98
CA CYS A 116 -2.43 6.13 -6.43
C CYS A 116 -2.29 4.68 -6.93
N THR A 117 -2.92 4.39 -8.06
CA THR A 117 -2.97 3.03 -8.57
C THR A 117 -3.07 2.98 -10.09
N SER A 118 -2.56 1.88 -10.66
CA SER A 118 -2.77 1.50 -12.06
C SER A 118 -4.12 0.80 -12.30
N PHE A 119 -4.74 0.27 -11.25
CA PHE A 119 -6.04 -0.39 -11.37
C PHE A 119 -7.13 0.58 -11.82
N GLU A 120 -8.02 0.10 -12.67
CA GLU A 120 -9.23 0.84 -12.99
C GLU A 120 -10.16 0.92 -11.78
N VAL A 121 -10.60 2.14 -11.45
CA VAL A 121 -11.47 2.42 -10.30
C VAL A 121 -12.79 3.00 -10.82
N SER A 122 -13.66 2.12 -11.28
CA SER A 122 -14.95 2.47 -11.89
C SER A 122 -16.12 2.42 -10.91
N SER A 123 -15.92 1.92 -9.69
CA SER A 123 -16.98 1.73 -8.70
C SER A 123 -16.48 1.86 -7.26
N PHE A 124 -17.42 2.07 -6.35
CA PHE A 124 -17.15 2.09 -4.90
C PHE A 124 -16.45 0.81 -4.41
N GLU A 125 -16.90 -0.36 -4.87
CA GLU A 125 -16.30 -1.64 -4.45
C GLU A 125 -14.85 -1.76 -4.91
N ARG A 126 -14.53 -1.26 -6.11
CA ARG A 126 -13.14 -1.20 -6.60
C ARG A 126 -12.29 -0.22 -5.80
N ALA A 127 -12.82 0.95 -5.49
CA ALA A 127 -12.15 1.93 -4.63
C ALA A 127 -11.85 1.34 -3.24
N LYS A 128 -12.83 0.64 -2.65
CA LYS A 128 -12.68 -0.08 -1.37
C LYS A 128 -11.61 -1.18 -1.43
N GLN A 129 -11.55 -1.95 -2.51
CA GLN A 129 -10.51 -2.95 -2.71
C GLN A 129 -9.12 -2.32 -2.78
N VAL A 130 -8.93 -1.26 -3.56
CA VAL A 130 -7.65 -0.53 -3.66
C VAL A 130 -7.22 -0.02 -2.31
N MET A 131 -8.14 0.60 -1.56
CA MET A 131 -7.87 1.08 -0.20
C MET A 131 -7.43 -0.04 0.74
N ASN A 132 -8.16 -1.17 0.73
CA ASN A 132 -7.84 -2.32 1.58
C ASN A 132 -6.48 -2.93 1.23
N TYR A 133 -6.13 -3.04 -0.05
CA TYR A 133 -4.81 -3.52 -0.46
C TYR A 133 -3.71 -2.52 -0.10
N GLY A 134 -3.92 -1.22 -0.32
CA GLY A 134 -2.95 -0.19 0.05
C GLY A 134 -2.62 -0.22 1.55
N ARG A 135 -3.62 -0.43 2.40
CA ARG A 135 -3.43 -0.59 3.86
C ARG A 135 -2.56 -1.80 4.23
N ARG A 136 -2.55 -2.87 3.42
CA ARG A 136 -1.70 -4.05 3.68
C ARG A 136 -0.22 -3.75 3.63
N ARG A 137 0.21 -2.61 3.07
CA ARG A 137 1.60 -2.16 3.15
C ARG A 137 2.12 -2.14 4.60
N TRP A 138 1.27 -1.79 5.57
CA TRP A 138 1.59 -1.79 7.00
C TRP A 138 2.01 -3.17 7.54
N ASN A 139 1.66 -4.25 6.85
CA ASN A 139 2.08 -5.59 7.24
C ASN A 139 3.61 -5.74 7.20
N ILE A 140 4.30 -5.00 6.32
CA ILE A 140 5.77 -4.98 6.24
C ILE A 140 6.35 -4.39 7.52
N GLU A 141 5.79 -3.25 7.97
CA GLU A 141 6.25 -2.58 9.20
C GLU A 141 5.95 -3.43 10.45
N ASN A 142 4.78 -4.07 10.48
CA ASN A 142 4.44 -5.00 11.54
C ASN A 142 5.35 -6.23 11.53
N GLY A 143 5.69 -6.76 10.36
CA GLY A 143 6.67 -7.84 10.21
C GLY A 143 8.03 -7.44 10.80
N PHE A 144 8.55 -6.28 10.46
CA PHE A 144 9.80 -5.77 11.05
C PHE A 144 9.72 -5.56 12.56
N LYS A 145 8.59 -5.14 13.10
CA LYS A 145 8.40 -5.05 14.56
C LYS A 145 8.51 -6.42 15.22
N VAL A 146 7.89 -7.45 14.64
CA VAL A 146 7.98 -8.82 15.18
C VAL A 146 9.42 -9.33 15.08
N GLU A 147 10.11 -9.11 13.97
CA GLU A 147 11.51 -9.50 13.78
C GLU A 147 12.44 -8.79 14.78
N LYS A 148 12.16 -7.54 15.12
CA LYS A 148 12.94 -6.77 16.09
C LYS A 148 12.64 -7.17 17.54
N TYR A 149 11.37 -7.21 17.89
CA TYR A 149 10.91 -7.26 19.29
C TYR A 149 10.21 -8.57 19.65
N GLY A 150 9.85 -9.39 18.66
CA GLY A 150 9.13 -10.65 18.83
C GLY A 150 10.03 -11.88 19.08
N GLY A 151 11.28 -11.68 19.50
CA GLY A 151 12.20 -12.76 19.83
C GLY A 151 13.17 -13.18 18.70
N PHE A 152 13.08 -12.59 17.52
CA PHE A 152 13.98 -12.90 16.39
C PHE A 152 15.30 -12.11 16.42
N GLY A 153 15.40 -11.06 17.24
CA GLY A 153 16.64 -10.36 17.52
C GLY A 153 17.22 -9.52 16.36
N LEU A 154 16.40 -9.04 15.41
CA LEU A 154 16.87 -8.25 14.27
C LEU A 154 17.66 -6.99 14.67
N GLU A 155 17.43 -6.42 15.85
CA GLU A 155 18.17 -5.25 16.35
C GLU A 155 19.58 -5.56 16.84
N HIS A 156 19.91 -6.83 17.07
CA HIS A 156 21.21 -7.22 17.56
C HIS A 156 22.12 -7.66 16.42
N THR A 157 23.30 -7.06 16.39
CA THR A 157 24.36 -7.48 15.46
C THR A 157 24.81 -8.88 15.82
N PHE A 158 24.56 -9.84 14.94
CA PHE A 158 24.98 -11.23 15.16
C PHE A 158 26.51 -11.38 15.17
N CYS A 159 27.18 -10.71 14.23
CA CYS A 159 28.66 -10.69 14.15
C CYS A 159 29.09 -9.55 13.23
N ASN A 160 30.41 -9.29 13.21
CA ASN A 160 31.02 -8.27 12.33
C ASN A 160 31.40 -8.79 10.93
N ASP A 161 31.10 -10.05 10.63
CA ASP A 161 31.33 -10.65 9.32
C ASP A 161 30.08 -10.52 8.44
N ASP A 162 30.22 -9.84 7.29
CA ASP A 162 29.11 -9.56 6.38
C ASP A 162 28.42 -10.82 5.84
N LYS A 163 29.22 -11.88 5.59
CA LYS A 163 28.67 -13.13 5.05
C LYS A 163 27.90 -13.90 6.09
N ALA A 164 28.44 -13.97 7.31
CA ALA A 164 27.74 -14.59 8.44
C ALA A 164 26.48 -13.80 8.81
N GLY A 165 26.53 -12.47 8.82
CA GLY A 165 25.37 -11.60 9.04
C GLY A 165 24.25 -11.82 8.02
N LYS A 166 24.60 -11.92 6.74
CA LYS A 166 23.62 -12.23 5.67
C LYS A 166 22.99 -13.62 5.85
N ASN A 167 23.80 -14.62 6.17
CA ASN A 167 23.30 -15.98 6.40
C ASN A 167 22.37 -16.02 7.62
N TYR A 168 22.74 -15.34 8.70
CA TYR A 168 21.90 -15.23 9.89
C TYR A 168 20.55 -14.59 9.54
N HIS A 169 20.55 -13.48 8.81
CA HIS A 169 19.33 -12.81 8.38
C HIS A 169 18.42 -13.73 7.55
N VAL A 170 18.98 -14.48 6.59
CA VAL A 170 18.20 -15.44 5.80
C VAL A 170 17.60 -16.55 6.67
N LEU A 171 18.35 -17.09 7.62
CA LEU A 171 17.86 -18.11 8.55
C LEU A 171 16.73 -17.56 9.45
N MET A 172 16.88 -16.33 9.90
CA MET A 172 15.84 -15.62 10.67
C MET A 172 14.56 -15.46 9.84
N GLN A 173 14.65 -15.07 8.57
CA GLN A 173 13.49 -14.96 7.66
C GLN A 173 12.79 -16.31 7.46
N ILE A 174 13.56 -17.39 7.32
CA ILE A 174 13.00 -18.75 7.21
C ILE A 174 12.28 -19.13 8.52
N ALA A 175 12.90 -18.88 9.66
CA ALA A 175 12.29 -19.17 10.97
C ALA A 175 10.99 -18.38 11.17
N TYR A 176 10.98 -17.09 10.79
CA TYR A 176 9.78 -16.25 10.85
C TYR A 176 8.66 -16.77 9.92
N ALA A 177 9.00 -17.15 8.70
CA ALA A 177 8.03 -17.72 7.76
C ALA A 177 7.42 -19.03 8.30
N LEU A 178 8.24 -19.92 8.87
CA LEU A 178 7.78 -21.16 9.51
C LEU A 178 6.86 -20.88 10.70
N TRP A 179 7.23 -19.89 11.52
CA TRP A 179 6.40 -19.46 12.65
C TRP A 179 5.03 -18.97 12.21
N GLN A 180 4.98 -18.13 11.15
CA GLN A 180 3.70 -17.66 10.58
C GLN A 180 2.82 -18.81 10.09
N VAL A 181 3.41 -19.81 9.41
CA VAL A 181 2.67 -21.00 8.96
C VAL A 181 2.13 -21.78 10.15
N PHE A 182 2.92 -21.93 11.20
CA PHE A 182 2.50 -22.61 12.43
C PHE A 182 1.35 -21.89 13.12
N GLU A 183 1.46 -20.56 13.31
CA GLU A 183 0.37 -19.76 13.91
C GLU A 183 -0.93 -19.83 13.10
N GLN A 184 -0.85 -19.68 11.79
CA GLN A 184 -2.02 -19.74 10.92
C GLN A 184 -2.61 -21.15 10.82
N GLY A 185 -1.77 -22.18 10.88
CA GLY A 185 -2.20 -23.58 10.85
C GLY A 185 -2.85 -24.06 12.16
N MET A 186 -2.62 -23.38 13.27
CA MET A 186 -3.26 -23.70 14.56
C MET A 186 -4.62 -23.02 14.74
N LEU A 187 -4.99 -22.08 13.85
CA LEU A 187 -6.27 -21.37 13.86
C LEU A 187 -7.35 -22.03 12.99
N VAL A 188 -7.06 -23.20 12.42
CA VAL A 188 -7.98 -24.07 11.69
C VAL A 188 -8.32 -25.27 12.57
#